data_63bce5f27a947cb2a6e76eee920b6aab
#
_entry.id   63bce5f27a947cb2a6e76eee920b6aab
#
_cell.length_a   1.000
_cell.length_b   1.000
_cell.length_c   1.000
_cell.angle_alpha   90.00
_cell.angle_beta   90.00
_cell.angle_gamma   90.00
#
_symmetry.space_group_name_H-M   'P 1'
#
loop_
_entity.id
_entity.type
_entity.pdbx_description
1 polymer ?
#
loop_
_entity_poly.entity_id
_entity_poly.type
_entity_poly.pdbx_seq_one_letter_code
_entity_poly.pdbx_strand_id
1 'polypeptide(L)'
;FDYLSVRENNGQKWIKELTGIEVPIIADPTLLLTSKDWLQCIKTEEIEEKFILYYSFFYSNEYNNEILSEVSKKYKMPIYIIDGKQWNIHKLDKYGIRLWKKSGPVGLLSLMNSASIVLVQSFHGIVFSALFHKTFWSLRNKVIKNVNDDRARVILAQTGLEKRAICYDDLLNIDLKQDVDYTEVDVKIQQMRAKAFEYIESFLDGE
;
A
#
# COMPACT_ATOMS: atom_id res chain seq x y z
N PHE A 1 -18.54 22.32 7.72
CA PHE A 1 -17.32 22.30 6.91
C PHE A 1 -17.61 23.07 5.63
N ASP A 2 -16.76 24.02 5.29
CA ASP A 2 -16.93 24.88 4.12
C ASP A 2 -16.37 24.18 2.85
N TYR A 3 -15.35 23.34 3.01
CA TYR A 3 -14.69 22.59 1.95
C TYR A 3 -14.60 21.10 2.31
N LEU A 4 -15.10 20.25 1.43
CA LEU A 4 -15.11 18.81 1.61
C LEU A 4 -14.60 18.14 0.33
N SER A 5 -13.73 17.16 0.50
CA SER A 5 -13.30 16.27 -0.57
C SER A 5 -13.14 14.85 -0.07
N VAL A 6 -13.10 13.90 -0.97
CA VAL A 6 -12.88 12.48 -0.67
C VAL A 6 -11.84 11.90 -1.62
N ARG A 7 -11.27 10.76 -1.25
CA ARG A 7 -10.26 10.08 -2.08
C ARG A 7 -10.83 8.93 -2.93
N GLU A 8 -12.12 8.60 -2.75
CA GLU A 8 -12.73 7.42 -3.38
C GLU A 8 -14.22 7.61 -3.68
N ASN A 9 -14.69 6.91 -4.72
CA ASN A 9 -16.07 7.01 -5.20
C ASN A 9 -17.13 6.66 -4.15
N ASN A 10 -16.87 5.66 -3.30
CA ASN A 10 -17.80 5.27 -2.24
C ASN A 10 -18.02 6.39 -1.23
N GLY A 11 -16.94 7.08 -0.84
CA GLY A 11 -17.03 8.25 0.05
C GLY A 11 -17.87 9.37 -0.56
N GLN A 12 -17.67 9.67 -1.85
CA GLN A 12 -18.46 10.67 -2.59
C GLN A 12 -19.95 10.29 -2.61
N LYS A 13 -20.26 9.03 -2.94
CA LYS A 13 -21.62 8.52 -2.98
C LYS A 13 -22.30 8.64 -1.61
N TRP A 14 -21.64 8.22 -0.55
CA TRP A 14 -22.18 8.30 0.81
C TRP A 14 -22.43 9.74 1.27
N ILE A 15 -21.52 10.67 1.00
CA ILE A 15 -21.74 12.08 1.34
C ILE A 15 -22.94 12.61 0.55
N LYS A 16 -23.04 12.33 -0.74
CA LYS A 16 -24.18 12.73 -1.56
C LYS A 16 -25.51 12.15 -1.06
N GLU A 17 -25.53 10.88 -0.68
CA GLU A 17 -26.73 10.22 -0.15
C GLU A 17 -27.18 10.81 1.22
N LEU A 18 -26.22 11.15 2.08
CA LEU A 18 -26.49 11.64 3.43
C LEU A 18 -26.80 13.15 3.48
N THR A 19 -26.20 13.95 2.62
CA THR A 19 -26.23 15.41 2.71
C THR A 19 -26.82 16.10 1.47
N GLY A 20 -26.95 15.39 0.36
CA GLY A 20 -27.31 15.97 -0.95
C GLY A 20 -26.15 16.71 -1.63
N ILE A 21 -24.99 16.85 -0.97
CA ILE A 21 -23.85 17.62 -1.48
C ILE A 21 -22.96 16.69 -2.33
N GLU A 22 -22.57 17.16 -3.50
CA GLU A 22 -21.56 16.49 -4.33
C GLU A 22 -20.18 17.07 -4.03
N VAL A 23 -19.25 16.22 -3.57
CA VAL A 23 -17.90 16.60 -3.22
C VAL A 23 -16.90 16.06 -4.23
N PRO A 24 -15.78 16.76 -4.54
CA PRO A 24 -14.79 16.27 -5.48
C PRO A 24 -14.01 15.07 -4.92
N ILE A 25 -13.53 14.23 -5.85
CA ILE A 25 -12.58 13.18 -5.54
C ILE A 25 -11.19 13.71 -5.87
N ILE A 26 -10.32 13.76 -4.86
CA ILE A 26 -8.93 14.19 -4.98
C ILE A 26 -7.97 13.09 -4.54
N ALA A 27 -6.68 13.27 -4.80
CA ALA A 27 -5.67 12.33 -4.35
C ALA A 27 -5.68 12.17 -2.81
N ASP A 28 -5.38 10.94 -2.36
CA ASP A 28 -5.11 10.71 -0.94
C ASP A 28 -3.96 11.63 -0.49
N PRO A 29 -4.02 12.25 0.72
CA PRO A 29 -2.96 13.14 1.21
C PRO A 29 -1.56 12.56 1.16
N THR A 30 -1.41 11.24 1.25
CA THR A 30 -0.10 10.57 1.15
C THR A 30 0.53 10.70 -0.24
N LEU A 31 -0.25 10.95 -1.29
CA LEU A 31 0.23 11.19 -2.66
C LEU A 31 0.65 12.64 -2.92
N LEU A 32 0.35 13.58 -2.01
CA LEU A 32 0.74 14.98 -2.16
C LEU A 32 2.26 15.17 -2.03
N LEU A 33 2.91 14.32 -1.26
CA LEU A 33 4.36 14.30 -1.11
C LEU A 33 5.00 13.28 -2.07
N THR A 34 6.19 13.62 -2.55
CA THR A 34 7.03 12.67 -3.30
C THR A 34 7.75 11.71 -2.35
N SER A 35 8.34 10.63 -2.89
CA SER A 35 9.21 9.77 -2.08
C SER A 35 10.36 10.54 -1.44
N LYS A 36 10.93 11.50 -2.16
CA LYS A 36 12.00 12.37 -1.64
C LYS A 36 11.53 13.20 -0.45
N ASP A 37 10.33 13.80 -0.53
CA ASP A 37 9.77 14.61 0.54
C ASP A 37 9.50 13.74 1.78
N TRP A 38 8.94 12.54 1.58
CA TRP A 38 8.74 11.58 2.67
C TRP A 38 10.04 11.20 3.37
N LEU A 39 11.11 10.94 2.61
CA LEU A 39 12.43 10.61 3.18
C LEU A 39 13.09 11.80 3.88
N GLN A 40 12.80 13.03 3.48
CA GLN A 40 13.28 14.23 4.18
C GLN A 40 12.53 14.45 5.50
N CYS A 41 11.21 14.20 5.53
CA CYS A 41 10.39 14.37 6.74
C CYS A 41 10.67 13.30 7.79
N ILE A 42 11.04 12.09 7.37
CA ILE A 42 11.20 10.92 8.23
C ILE A 42 12.61 10.36 8.06
N LYS A 43 13.40 10.39 9.14
CA LYS A 43 14.71 9.72 9.14
C LYS A 43 14.49 8.21 9.10
N THR A 44 14.53 7.65 7.89
CA THR A 44 14.48 6.19 7.69
C THR A 44 15.81 5.56 8.06
N GLU A 45 15.74 4.28 8.47
CA GLU A 45 16.95 3.47 8.68
C GLU A 45 17.26 2.71 7.40
N GLU A 46 18.53 2.66 7.07
CA GLU A 46 19.02 1.80 6.01
C GLU A 46 19.10 0.36 6.53
N ILE A 47 18.58 -0.58 5.76
CA ILE A 47 18.55 -2.00 6.11
C ILE A 47 19.31 -2.73 5.00
N GLU A 48 20.50 -3.23 5.33
CA GLU A 48 21.40 -3.91 4.37
C GLU A 48 20.88 -5.31 3.99
N GLU A 49 20.14 -5.98 4.86
CA GLU A 49 19.60 -7.31 4.60
C GLU A 49 18.55 -7.26 3.48
N LYS A 50 18.66 -8.15 2.51
CA LYS A 50 17.59 -8.35 1.51
C LYS A 50 16.42 -9.07 2.15
N PHE A 51 15.23 -8.49 2.05
CA PHE A 51 14.03 -9.04 2.67
C PHE A 51 12.76 -8.74 1.85
N ILE A 52 11.70 -9.44 2.22
CA ILE A 52 10.34 -9.22 1.74
C ILE A 52 9.58 -8.50 2.83
N LEU A 53 8.98 -7.35 2.54
CA LEU A 53 8.02 -6.70 3.43
C LEU A 53 6.63 -7.30 3.17
N TYR A 54 5.97 -7.81 4.19
CA TYR A 54 4.57 -8.21 4.15
C TYR A 54 3.74 -7.24 5.00
N TYR A 55 2.95 -6.39 4.33
CA TYR A 55 2.11 -5.38 4.98
C TYR A 55 0.63 -5.65 4.70
N SER A 56 -0.05 -6.20 5.70
CA SER A 56 -1.42 -6.69 5.62
C SER A 56 -2.21 -6.29 6.86
N PHE A 57 -3.52 -6.56 6.84
CA PHE A 57 -4.41 -6.50 8.00
C PHE A 57 -4.93 -7.91 8.37
N PHE A 58 -4.67 -8.91 7.54
CA PHE A 58 -5.23 -10.25 7.68
C PHE A 58 -4.10 -11.29 7.81
N TYR A 59 -3.72 -11.55 9.05
CA TYR A 59 -2.64 -12.50 9.38
C TYR A 59 -3.17 -13.83 9.94
N SER A 60 -4.51 -13.97 10.10
CA SER A 60 -5.13 -15.13 10.75
C SER A 60 -5.23 -16.37 9.87
N ASN A 61 -5.04 -16.26 8.57
CA ASN A 61 -5.17 -17.39 7.65
C ASN A 61 -3.88 -18.22 7.63
N GLU A 62 -3.93 -19.41 8.24
CA GLU A 62 -2.76 -20.30 8.34
C GLU A 62 -2.24 -20.73 6.96
N TYR A 63 -3.13 -21.07 6.03
CA TYR A 63 -2.75 -21.44 4.66
C TYR A 63 -1.96 -20.32 3.95
N ASN A 64 -2.40 -19.07 4.07
CA ASN A 64 -1.65 -17.94 3.52
C ASN A 64 -0.27 -17.80 4.17
N ASN A 65 -0.17 -18.03 5.48
CA ASN A 65 1.09 -17.95 6.21
C ASN A 65 2.05 -19.08 5.82
N GLU A 66 1.54 -20.27 5.52
CA GLU A 66 2.32 -21.39 4.96
C GLU A 66 2.87 -21.03 3.57
N ILE A 67 2.06 -20.47 2.67
CA ILE A 67 2.52 -19.98 1.37
C ILE A 67 3.63 -18.93 1.54
N LEU A 68 3.46 -17.98 2.45
CA LEU A 68 4.50 -16.97 2.73
C LEU A 68 5.79 -17.61 3.24
N SER A 69 5.71 -18.66 4.07
CA SER A 69 6.88 -19.41 4.49
C SER A 69 7.62 -20.05 3.30
N GLU A 70 6.90 -20.66 2.38
CA GLU A 70 7.49 -21.22 1.16
C GLU A 70 8.08 -20.15 0.23
N VAL A 71 7.44 -18.98 0.12
CA VAL A 71 7.98 -17.81 -0.59
C VAL A 71 9.31 -17.38 0.03
N SER A 72 9.39 -17.26 1.35
CA SER A 72 10.62 -16.92 2.07
C SER A 72 11.75 -17.89 1.73
N LYS A 73 11.47 -19.20 1.72
CA LYS A 73 12.44 -20.27 1.35
C LYS A 73 12.86 -20.16 -0.11
N LYS A 74 11.89 -20.02 -1.04
CA LYS A 74 12.13 -19.92 -2.48
C LYS A 74 13.07 -18.77 -2.83
N TYR A 75 12.84 -17.60 -2.25
CA TYR A 75 13.63 -16.39 -2.53
C TYR A 75 14.85 -16.24 -1.63
N LYS A 76 15.00 -17.08 -0.60
CA LYS A 76 16.06 -17.01 0.43
C LYS A 76 16.12 -15.63 1.08
N MET A 77 14.97 -15.06 1.36
CA MET A 77 14.81 -13.77 2.00
C MET A 77 13.85 -13.88 3.17
N PRO A 78 14.18 -13.31 4.36
CA PRO A 78 13.22 -13.25 5.45
C PRO A 78 12.02 -12.39 5.07
N ILE A 79 10.86 -12.71 5.65
CA ILE A 79 9.66 -11.88 5.57
C ILE A 79 9.55 -11.08 6.86
N TYR A 80 9.45 -9.76 6.74
CA TYR A 80 9.20 -8.86 7.86
C TYR A 80 7.78 -8.32 7.84
N ILE A 81 7.19 -8.22 9.02
CA ILE A 81 5.97 -7.45 9.29
C ILE A 81 6.23 -6.41 10.38
N ILE A 82 5.33 -5.42 10.48
CA ILE A 82 5.44 -4.34 11.47
C ILE A 82 4.41 -4.47 12.61
N ASP A 83 3.35 -5.26 12.42
CA ASP A 83 2.27 -5.41 13.40
C ASP A 83 2.62 -6.44 14.48
N GLY A 84 3.20 -5.95 15.59
CA GLY A 84 3.59 -6.80 16.72
C GLY A 84 2.42 -7.47 17.41
N LYS A 85 1.22 -6.85 17.43
CA LYS A 85 0.03 -7.45 18.02
C LYS A 85 -0.40 -8.68 17.22
N GLN A 86 -0.52 -8.55 15.90
CA GLN A 86 -0.90 -9.65 15.02
C GLN A 86 0.18 -10.75 15.00
N TRP A 87 1.46 -10.36 15.02
CA TRP A 87 2.57 -11.30 15.07
C TRP A 87 2.48 -12.24 16.28
N ASN A 88 2.21 -11.67 17.45
CA ASN A 88 2.07 -12.45 18.70
C ASN A 88 0.80 -13.30 18.71
N ILE A 89 -0.38 -12.73 18.34
CA ILE A 89 -1.66 -13.43 18.36
C ILE A 89 -1.65 -14.65 17.46
N HIS A 90 -1.11 -14.51 16.25
CA HIS A 90 -1.11 -15.57 15.23
C HIS A 90 0.17 -16.41 15.24
N LYS A 91 1.08 -16.18 16.20
CA LYS A 91 2.35 -16.92 16.34
C LYS A 91 3.07 -17.03 14.99
N LEU A 92 3.28 -15.89 14.34
CA LEU A 92 3.81 -15.84 12.97
C LEU A 92 5.26 -16.29 12.88
N ASP A 93 5.98 -16.32 13.99
CA ASP A 93 7.32 -16.90 14.13
C ASP A 93 7.37 -18.38 13.71
N LYS A 94 6.30 -19.17 13.96
CA LYS A 94 6.22 -20.58 13.51
C LYS A 94 6.31 -20.75 11.99
N TYR A 95 5.99 -19.72 11.22
CA TYR A 95 6.12 -19.67 9.75
C TYR A 95 7.43 -19.00 9.29
N GLY A 96 8.33 -18.63 10.20
CA GLY A 96 9.57 -17.92 9.91
C GLY A 96 9.36 -16.44 9.57
N ILE A 97 8.16 -15.91 9.79
CA ILE A 97 7.85 -14.48 9.60
C ILE A 97 8.40 -13.70 10.80
N ARG A 98 9.19 -12.66 10.53
CA ARG A 98 9.89 -11.87 11.54
C ARG A 98 9.15 -10.57 11.85
N LEU A 99 9.16 -10.19 13.11
CA LEU A 99 8.68 -8.88 13.54
C LEU A 99 9.78 -7.84 13.40
N TRP A 100 9.48 -6.72 12.75
CA TRP A 100 10.37 -5.56 12.75
C TRP A 100 10.34 -4.86 14.12
N LYS A 101 11.49 -4.47 14.63
CA LYS A 101 11.64 -3.94 15.99
C LYS A 101 11.00 -2.56 16.20
N LYS A 102 10.91 -1.75 15.14
CA LYS A 102 10.34 -0.40 15.19
C LYS A 102 8.94 -0.40 14.59
N SER A 103 7.99 0.08 15.35
CA SER A 103 6.59 0.28 14.91
C SER A 103 6.36 1.72 14.43
N GLY A 104 5.15 1.96 13.93
CA GLY A 104 4.72 3.29 13.50
C GLY A 104 5.21 3.70 12.10
N PRO A 105 4.92 4.95 11.69
CA PRO A 105 5.21 5.43 10.34
C PRO A 105 6.69 5.36 9.96
N VAL A 106 7.59 5.72 10.87
CA VAL A 106 9.05 5.68 10.63
C VAL A 106 9.50 4.24 10.35
N GLY A 107 9.06 3.27 11.15
CA GLY A 107 9.38 1.86 10.95
C GLY A 107 8.84 1.32 9.63
N LEU A 108 7.59 1.67 9.27
CA LEU A 108 6.98 1.26 8.01
C LEU A 108 7.74 1.83 6.80
N LEU A 109 8.05 3.12 6.80
CA LEU A 109 8.73 3.75 5.68
C LEU A 109 10.20 3.31 5.57
N SER A 110 10.87 3.00 6.68
CA SER A 110 12.21 2.37 6.65
C SER A 110 12.15 1.00 5.97
N LEU A 111 11.20 0.14 6.36
CA LEU A 111 11.00 -1.16 5.72
C LEU A 111 10.62 -0.99 4.24
N MET A 112 9.68 -0.10 3.93
CA MET A 112 9.22 0.15 2.56
C MET A 112 10.38 0.63 1.68
N ASN A 113 11.20 1.56 2.14
CA ASN A 113 12.33 2.08 1.39
C ASN A 113 13.38 1.00 1.11
N SER A 114 13.65 0.09 2.05
CA SER A 114 14.73 -0.91 1.97
C SER A 114 14.27 -2.27 1.42
N ALA A 115 12.97 -2.58 1.39
CA ALA A 115 12.47 -3.89 0.96
C ALA A 115 12.87 -4.21 -0.49
N SER A 116 13.30 -5.46 -0.72
CA SER A 116 13.58 -6.00 -2.05
C SER A 116 12.30 -6.35 -2.80
N ILE A 117 11.28 -6.85 -2.07
CA ILE A 117 9.95 -7.18 -2.59
C ILE A 117 8.94 -6.74 -1.53
N VAL A 118 7.80 -6.22 -1.98
CA VAL A 118 6.71 -5.80 -1.09
C VAL A 118 5.44 -6.59 -1.42
N LEU A 119 4.89 -7.26 -0.42
CA LEU A 119 3.61 -7.96 -0.49
C LEU A 119 2.60 -7.19 0.36
N VAL A 120 1.55 -6.64 -0.25
CA VAL A 120 0.62 -5.74 0.43
C VAL A 120 -0.84 -6.09 0.21
N GLN A 121 -1.68 -5.79 1.20
CA GLN A 121 -3.14 -5.78 1.08
C GLN A 121 -3.74 -4.39 1.36
N SER A 122 -2.93 -3.51 1.94
CA SER A 122 -3.34 -2.18 2.38
C SER A 122 -3.32 -1.19 1.21
N PHE A 123 -4.30 -0.29 1.17
CA PHE A 123 -4.30 0.88 0.28
C PHE A 123 -2.98 1.67 0.40
N HIS A 124 -2.60 2.08 1.62
CA HIS A 124 -1.35 2.83 1.82
C HIS A 124 -0.10 2.02 1.49
N GLY A 125 -0.15 0.70 1.66
CA GLY A 125 0.94 -0.17 1.21
C GLY A 125 1.16 -0.10 -0.30
N ILE A 126 0.09 -0.06 -1.09
CA ILE A 126 0.15 0.12 -2.56
C ILE A 126 0.67 1.51 -2.89
N VAL A 127 0.13 2.56 -2.26
CA VAL A 127 0.54 3.96 -2.48
C VAL A 127 2.03 4.12 -2.23
N PHE A 128 2.54 3.67 -1.08
CA PHE A 128 3.97 3.79 -0.77
C PHE A 128 4.83 2.88 -1.64
N SER A 129 4.34 1.70 -2.04
CA SER A 129 5.06 0.87 -3.01
C SER A 129 5.23 1.58 -4.35
N ALA A 130 4.20 2.29 -4.82
CA ALA A 130 4.26 3.08 -6.04
C ALA A 130 5.20 4.29 -5.87
N LEU A 131 5.06 5.07 -4.79
CA LEU A 131 5.90 6.26 -4.53
C LEU A 131 7.39 5.93 -4.40
N PHE A 132 7.71 4.79 -3.79
CA PHE A 132 9.11 4.35 -3.59
C PHE A 132 9.63 3.42 -4.71
N HIS A 133 8.88 3.28 -5.81
CA HIS A 133 9.23 2.45 -6.97
C HIS A 133 9.63 1.03 -6.58
N LYS A 134 8.83 0.38 -5.73
CA LYS A 134 9.14 -0.96 -5.23
C LYS A 134 8.63 -2.05 -6.17
N THR A 135 9.39 -3.12 -6.30
CA THR A 135 8.84 -4.38 -6.81
C THR A 135 7.82 -4.88 -5.81
N PHE A 136 6.52 -4.84 -6.17
CA PHE A 136 5.45 -5.17 -5.24
C PHE A 136 4.33 -6.01 -5.88
N TRP A 137 3.57 -6.67 -5.02
CA TRP A 137 2.35 -7.38 -5.37
C TRP A 137 1.24 -7.07 -4.37
N SER A 138 0.06 -6.76 -4.89
CA SER A 138 -1.15 -6.55 -4.09
C SER A 138 -1.88 -7.88 -3.94
N LEU A 139 -1.94 -8.39 -2.71
CA LEU A 139 -2.48 -9.70 -2.41
C LEU A 139 -3.99 -9.65 -2.20
N ARG A 140 -4.70 -10.62 -2.78
CA ARG A 140 -6.14 -10.78 -2.63
C ARG A 140 -6.47 -12.16 -2.06
N ASN A 141 -7.49 -12.22 -1.23
CA ASN A 141 -8.10 -13.49 -0.84
C ASN A 141 -9.19 -13.84 -1.85
N LYS A 142 -9.20 -15.08 -2.34
CA LYS A 142 -10.24 -15.58 -3.27
C LYS A 142 -11.67 -15.48 -2.71
N VAL A 143 -11.81 -15.45 -1.38
CA VAL A 143 -13.10 -15.56 -0.68
C VAL A 143 -13.71 -14.21 -0.28
N ILE A 144 -12.96 -13.11 -0.31
CA ILE A 144 -13.51 -11.80 0.08
C ILE A 144 -14.36 -11.25 -1.07
N LYS A 145 -15.65 -11.57 -1.01
CA LYS A 145 -16.71 -11.01 -1.87
C LYS A 145 -17.10 -9.57 -1.51
N ASN A 146 -16.34 -8.87 -0.69
CA ASN A 146 -16.71 -7.53 -0.29
C ASN A 146 -16.34 -6.53 -1.38
N VAL A 147 -17.24 -6.39 -2.34
CA VAL A 147 -17.16 -5.48 -3.49
C VAL A 147 -17.03 -4.01 -3.04
N ASN A 148 -17.35 -3.71 -1.79
CA ASN A 148 -17.44 -2.35 -1.27
C ASN A 148 -16.16 -1.83 -0.60
N ASP A 149 -15.19 -2.67 -0.27
CA ASP A 149 -13.89 -2.23 0.28
C ASP A 149 -12.77 -2.46 -0.75
N ASP A 150 -12.91 -1.84 -1.90
CA ASP A 150 -12.00 -2.06 -3.02
C ASP A 150 -11.03 -0.88 -3.23
N ARG A 151 -10.67 -0.22 -2.13
CA ARG A 151 -9.69 0.88 -2.17
C ARG A 151 -8.38 0.48 -2.84
N ALA A 152 -7.95 -0.75 -2.62
CA ALA A 152 -6.77 -1.31 -3.29
C ALA A 152 -6.96 -1.40 -4.80
N ARG A 153 -8.15 -1.85 -5.27
CA ARG A 153 -8.45 -1.93 -6.70
C ARG A 153 -8.54 -0.55 -7.33
N VAL A 154 -9.16 0.39 -6.64
CA VAL A 154 -9.30 1.78 -7.12
C VAL A 154 -7.93 2.41 -7.35
N ILE A 155 -7.03 2.35 -6.38
CA ILE A 155 -5.69 2.95 -6.53
C ILE A 155 -4.85 2.23 -7.58
N LEU A 156 -4.94 0.91 -7.69
CA LEU A 156 -4.26 0.16 -8.76
C LEU A 156 -4.76 0.59 -10.14
N ALA A 157 -6.09 0.77 -10.32
CA ALA A 157 -6.66 1.24 -11.59
C ALA A 157 -6.27 2.69 -11.88
N GLN A 158 -6.33 3.57 -10.89
CA GLN A 158 -5.94 4.98 -11.04
C GLN A 158 -4.47 5.13 -11.45
N THR A 159 -3.61 4.24 -10.99
CA THR A 159 -2.16 4.25 -11.28
C THR A 159 -1.75 3.36 -12.45
N GLY A 160 -2.65 2.50 -12.98
CA GLY A 160 -2.33 1.56 -14.07
C GLY A 160 -1.56 0.32 -13.61
N LEU A 161 -1.69 -0.02 -12.33
CA LEU A 161 -0.97 -1.12 -11.67
C LEU A 161 -1.85 -2.36 -11.43
N GLU A 162 -2.98 -2.52 -12.15
CA GLU A 162 -3.94 -3.61 -11.95
C GLU A 162 -3.31 -5.00 -12.08
N LYS A 163 -2.31 -5.13 -12.96
CA LYS A 163 -1.57 -6.38 -13.16
C LYS A 163 -0.76 -6.82 -11.94
N ARG A 164 -0.58 -5.94 -10.95
CA ARG A 164 0.09 -6.26 -9.68
C ARG A 164 -0.84 -6.89 -8.65
N ALA A 165 -2.13 -7.06 -8.96
CA ALA A 165 -3.09 -7.74 -8.10
C ALA A 165 -3.09 -9.24 -8.37
N ILE A 166 -2.76 -10.04 -7.35
CA ILE A 166 -2.69 -11.52 -7.43
C ILE A 166 -3.34 -12.17 -6.21
N CYS A 167 -3.64 -13.46 -6.32
CA CYS A 167 -4.04 -14.26 -5.17
C CYS A 167 -2.82 -14.84 -4.45
N TYR A 168 -2.97 -15.25 -3.19
CA TYR A 168 -1.90 -15.92 -2.44
C TYR A 168 -1.42 -17.19 -3.15
N ASP A 169 -2.33 -17.96 -3.74
CA ASP A 169 -2.00 -19.20 -4.47
C ASP A 169 -1.06 -18.99 -5.66
N ASP A 170 -1.03 -17.77 -6.20
CA ASP A 170 -0.19 -17.44 -7.36
C ASP A 170 1.26 -17.10 -6.97
N LEU A 171 1.52 -16.81 -5.68
CA LEU A 171 2.82 -16.33 -5.20
C LEU A 171 3.99 -17.29 -5.51
N LEU A 172 3.72 -18.59 -5.52
CA LEU A 172 4.75 -19.60 -5.82
C LEU A 172 4.92 -19.85 -7.32
N ASN A 173 3.96 -19.40 -8.15
CA ASN A 173 3.90 -19.69 -9.57
C ASN A 173 4.41 -18.54 -10.46
N ILE A 174 4.56 -17.34 -9.90
CA ILE A 174 5.06 -16.16 -10.61
C ILE A 174 6.47 -15.79 -10.18
N ASP A 175 7.11 -14.93 -10.97
CA ASP A 175 8.35 -14.28 -10.55
C ASP A 175 8.04 -13.01 -9.76
N LEU A 176 8.23 -13.08 -8.43
CA LEU A 176 8.01 -11.93 -7.55
C LEU A 176 9.01 -10.80 -7.76
N LYS A 177 10.14 -11.05 -8.43
CA LYS A 177 11.16 -10.05 -8.75
C LYS A 177 10.89 -9.32 -10.06
N GLN A 178 9.79 -9.63 -10.74
CA GLN A 178 9.42 -8.95 -11.97
C GLN A 178 9.31 -7.44 -11.73
N ASP A 179 10.12 -6.67 -12.42
CA ASP A 179 10.17 -5.22 -12.33
C ASP A 179 8.84 -4.56 -12.71
N VAL A 180 8.65 -3.36 -12.21
CA VAL A 180 7.54 -2.47 -12.53
C VAL A 180 8.06 -1.32 -13.37
N ASP A 181 7.46 -1.08 -14.53
CA ASP A 181 7.70 0.16 -15.26
C ASP A 181 6.87 1.27 -14.61
N TYR A 182 7.55 2.21 -13.99
CA TYR A 182 6.95 3.32 -13.27
C TYR A 182 6.73 4.58 -14.13
N THR A 183 7.15 4.58 -15.40
CA THR A 183 7.11 5.76 -16.26
C THR A 183 5.69 6.35 -16.37
N GLU A 184 4.72 5.52 -16.73
CA GLU A 184 3.32 5.97 -16.80
C GLU A 184 2.65 6.13 -15.43
N VAL A 185 3.08 5.34 -14.45
CA VAL A 185 2.59 5.42 -13.07
C VAL A 185 2.90 6.81 -12.48
N ASP A 186 4.13 7.27 -12.66
CA ASP A 186 4.58 8.58 -12.18
C ASP A 186 3.79 9.73 -12.83
N VAL A 187 3.52 9.64 -14.14
CA VAL A 187 2.69 10.62 -14.82
C VAL A 187 1.29 10.68 -14.21
N LYS A 188 0.66 9.52 -13.96
CA LYS A 188 -0.67 9.45 -13.34
C LYS A 188 -0.67 10.00 -11.93
N ILE A 189 0.31 9.65 -11.11
CA ILE A 189 0.46 10.17 -9.74
C ILE A 189 0.66 11.69 -9.77
N GLN A 190 1.48 12.22 -10.67
CA GLN A 190 1.67 13.66 -10.82
C GLN A 190 0.38 14.38 -11.22
N GLN A 191 -0.41 13.81 -12.13
CA GLN A 191 -1.71 14.38 -12.51
C GLN A 191 -2.70 14.38 -11.34
N MET A 192 -2.73 13.29 -10.55
CA MET A 192 -3.58 13.22 -9.35
C MET A 192 -3.15 14.28 -8.31
N ARG A 193 -1.85 14.45 -8.12
CA ARG A 193 -1.27 15.45 -7.21
C ARG A 193 -1.60 16.86 -7.66
N ALA A 194 -1.41 17.19 -8.94
CA ALA A 194 -1.71 18.51 -9.50
C ALA A 194 -3.17 18.90 -9.29
N LYS A 195 -4.12 17.99 -9.60
CA LYS A 195 -5.55 18.22 -9.33
C LYS A 195 -5.88 18.44 -7.85
N ALA A 196 -5.18 17.75 -6.96
CA ALA A 196 -5.39 17.92 -5.52
C ALA A 196 -4.88 19.27 -5.04
N PHE A 197 -3.72 19.74 -5.52
CA PHE A 197 -3.21 21.07 -5.20
C PHE A 197 -4.08 22.17 -5.79
N GLU A 198 -4.52 22.06 -7.06
CA GLU A 198 -5.46 22.99 -7.67
C GLU A 198 -6.74 23.15 -6.82
N TYR A 199 -7.29 22.04 -6.34
CA TYR A 199 -8.43 22.07 -5.43
C TYR A 199 -8.11 22.75 -4.10
N ILE A 200 -6.96 22.46 -3.47
CA ILE A 200 -6.56 23.06 -2.20
C ILE A 200 -6.32 24.57 -2.36
N GLU A 201 -5.66 24.98 -3.42
CA GLU A 201 -5.39 26.40 -3.72
C GLU A 201 -6.69 27.18 -3.98
N SER A 202 -7.68 26.57 -4.61
CA SER A 202 -8.95 27.24 -4.95
C SER A 202 -9.71 27.83 -3.73
N PHE A 203 -9.45 27.35 -2.53
CA PHE A 203 -10.06 27.88 -1.31
C PHE A 203 -9.08 28.64 -0.41
N LEU A 204 -7.78 28.53 -0.65
CA LEU A 204 -6.78 29.36 0.03
C LEU A 204 -6.71 30.76 -0.56
N ASP A 205 -6.96 30.90 -1.87
CA ASP A 205 -6.97 32.19 -2.58
C ASP A 205 -8.30 32.97 -2.41
N GLY A 206 -9.28 32.38 -1.71
CA GLY A 206 -10.61 32.96 -1.49
C GLY A 206 -10.78 33.73 -0.16
N GLU A 207 -9.69 34.01 0.57
CA GLU A 207 -9.68 34.84 1.79
C GLU A 207 -9.31 36.31 1.51
#